data_5a0ac7011039fcb6f03d268c0783c6b4
#
_entry.id   5a0ac7011039fcb6f03d268c0783c6b4
#
_cell.length_a   1.000
_cell.length_b   1.000
_cell.length_c   1.000
_cell.angle_alpha   90.00
_cell.angle_beta   90.00
_cell.angle_gamma   90.00
#
_symmetry.space_group_name_H-M   'P 1'
#
loop_
_entity.id
_entity.type
_entity.pdbx_description
1 polymer ?
#
loop_
_entity_poly.entity_id
_entity_poly.type
_entity_poly.pdbx_seq_one_letter_code
_entity_poly.pdbx_strand_id
1 'polypeptide(L)'
;MTQIAVAYIQDESFYVADKVFPMVPVEFQSDVFFRFSKDDFFRDEAQARADGTESAGGGFNLDHEQSYSATVWAYHKDVGNQTRRNADPAVNLDIAATKFVMQKMLIRRDRVWASTYLTNGVWGTDIAGVVAGGGSGAGGIPGAGQTYFWNDDANGDPFTDIANGQTYILENTGFEPNTLVLSYAVYQALRKHPLVIDRIKYTTRADAAKITPELLAGAFDVERVIVSKSVYNTSQEGTAAAVYSFVAGKDALLCYVTPEPAIMVPTAGYTFGWTGLTGLNNLGVRIAQIPLPWKGLETVRTEGEMAFDMKAVGTDLGYHFGGICQ
;
A
#
# COMPACT_ATOMS: atom_id res chain seq x y z
N MET A 1 44.39 3.08 -5.98
CA MET A 1 43.31 3.90 -5.36
C MET A 1 42.07 3.05 -5.22
N THR A 2 41.49 3.00 -4.04
CA THR A 2 40.20 2.32 -3.84
C THR A 2 39.13 3.19 -4.48
N GLN A 3 38.57 2.73 -5.58
CA GLN A 3 37.52 3.44 -6.30
C GLN A 3 36.19 3.15 -5.61
N ILE A 4 35.57 4.18 -5.04
CA ILE A 4 34.29 4.09 -4.36
C ILE A 4 33.26 4.88 -5.17
N ALA A 5 32.19 4.20 -5.60
CA ALA A 5 31.01 4.83 -6.20
C ALA A 5 29.86 4.78 -5.20
N VAL A 6 29.25 5.92 -4.91
CA VAL A 6 28.11 6.01 -3.98
C VAL A 6 26.84 6.26 -4.79
N ALA A 7 25.84 5.37 -4.65
CA ALA A 7 24.53 5.53 -5.23
C ALA A 7 23.46 5.41 -4.14
N TYR A 8 22.53 6.37 -4.11
CA TYR A 8 21.40 6.36 -3.18
C TYR A 8 20.25 5.54 -3.78
N ILE A 9 20.26 4.22 -3.51
CA ILE A 9 19.22 3.29 -3.95
C ILE A 9 18.41 2.89 -2.72
N GLN A 10 17.08 3.07 -2.80
CA GLN A 10 16.18 2.67 -1.72
C GLN A 10 16.01 1.15 -1.72
N ASP A 11 15.88 0.58 -0.52
CA ASP A 11 15.62 -0.84 -0.34
C ASP A 11 14.20 -1.18 -0.86
N GLU A 12 14.05 -2.32 -1.53
CA GLU A 12 12.76 -2.79 -2.05
C GLU A 12 11.74 -3.02 -0.95
N SER A 13 12.19 -3.34 0.26
CA SER A 13 11.33 -3.51 1.43
C SER A 13 10.59 -2.25 1.86
N PHE A 14 11.03 -1.07 1.41
CA PHE A 14 10.42 0.23 1.75
C PHE A 14 9.12 0.49 0.99
N TYR A 15 8.93 -0.18 -0.15
CA TYR A 15 7.72 -0.08 -0.94
C TYR A 15 6.64 -1.00 -0.40
N VAL A 16 5.40 -0.53 -0.40
CA VAL A 16 4.28 -1.20 0.29
C VAL A 16 3.15 -1.64 -0.63
N ALA A 17 3.04 -1.05 -1.81
CA ALA A 17 1.92 -1.28 -2.72
C ALA A 17 1.62 -2.77 -2.97
N ASP A 18 2.64 -3.58 -3.27
CA ASP A 18 2.50 -5.03 -3.56
C ASP A 18 2.14 -5.87 -2.35
N LYS A 19 2.53 -5.38 -1.16
CA LYS A 19 2.30 -6.09 0.10
C LYS A 19 0.87 -5.91 0.59
N VAL A 20 0.24 -4.80 0.18
CA VAL A 20 -1.14 -4.44 0.56
C VAL A 20 -2.13 -4.86 -0.51
N PHE A 21 -1.78 -4.67 -1.78
CA PHE A 21 -2.61 -5.09 -2.92
C PHE A 21 -1.89 -6.20 -3.68
N PRO A 22 -2.18 -7.46 -3.36
CA PRO A 22 -1.60 -8.61 -4.04
C PRO A 22 -1.80 -8.53 -5.55
N MET A 23 -0.78 -8.92 -6.31
CA MET A 23 -0.82 -8.85 -7.76
C MET A 23 -1.51 -10.07 -8.35
N VAL A 24 -2.50 -9.83 -9.22
CA VAL A 24 -3.22 -10.84 -9.97
C VAL A 24 -2.85 -10.73 -11.45
N PRO A 25 -2.35 -11.82 -12.07
CA PRO A 25 -2.07 -11.83 -13.50
C PRO A 25 -3.36 -11.80 -14.30
N VAL A 26 -3.45 -10.91 -15.29
CA VAL A 26 -4.58 -10.82 -16.21
C VAL A 26 -4.11 -10.90 -17.66
N GLU A 27 -4.89 -11.56 -18.52
CA GLU A 27 -4.55 -11.74 -19.94
C GLU A 27 -4.90 -10.51 -20.78
N PHE A 28 -5.99 -9.83 -20.43
CA PHE A 28 -6.45 -8.65 -21.15
C PHE A 28 -6.00 -7.36 -20.44
N GLN A 29 -5.71 -6.34 -21.23
CA GLN A 29 -5.33 -5.02 -20.71
C GLN A 29 -6.48 -4.35 -19.95
N SER A 30 -7.71 -4.56 -20.41
CA SER A 30 -8.92 -4.09 -19.73
C SER A 30 -10.00 -5.15 -19.80
N ASP A 31 -10.67 -5.36 -18.68
CA ASP A 31 -11.78 -6.29 -18.57
C ASP A 31 -12.64 -5.94 -17.35
N VAL A 32 -13.73 -6.64 -17.20
CA VAL A 32 -14.66 -6.53 -16.08
C VAL A 32 -14.34 -7.61 -15.05
N PHE A 33 -14.39 -7.27 -13.77
CA PHE A 33 -14.33 -8.26 -12.71
C PHE A 33 -15.65 -8.29 -11.93
N PHE A 34 -16.00 -9.49 -11.46
CA PHE A 34 -17.26 -9.74 -10.81
C PHE A 34 -17.16 -9.54 -9.30
N ARG A 35 -18.17 -8.88 -8.72
CA ARG A 35 -18.32 -8.74 -7.28
C ARG A 35 -19.68 -9.26 -6.85
N PHE A 36 -19.68 -10.17 -5.89
CA PHE A 36 -20.91 -10.67 -5.28
C PHE A 36 -21.45 -9.66 -4.26
N SER A 37 -22.78 -9.53 -4.21
CA SER A 37 -23.44 -8.74 -3.18
C SER A 37 -23.27 -9.41 -1.82
N LYS A 38 -22.63 -8.74 -0.85
CA LYS A 38 -22.46 -9.27 0.51
C LYS A 38 -23.80 -9.40 1.23
N ASP A 39 -24.76 -8.52 0.94
CA ASP A 39 -26.05 -8.48 1.60
C ASP A 39 -26.85 -9.77 1.38
N ASP A 40 -26.71 -10.35 0.19
CA ASP A 40 -27.40 -11.62 -0.14
C ASP A 40 -26.78 -12.81 0.62
N PHE A 41 -25.47 -12.76 0.89
CA PHE A 41 -24.77 -13.83 1.63
C PHE A 41 -24.96 -13.76 3.14
N PHE A 42 -25.31 -12.60 3.71
CA PHE A 42 -25.44 -12.41 5.16
C PHE A 42 -26.88 -12.44 5.65
N ARG A 43 -27.86 -12.69 4.76
CA ARG A 43 -29.26 -12.82 5.18
C ARG A 43 -29.53 -14.17 5.85
N ASP A 44 -30.23 -14.15 6.97
CA ASP A 44 -30.78 -15.36 7.59
C ASP A 44 -32.11 -15.72 6.94
N GLU A 45 -32.05 -16.51 5.87
CA GLU A 45 -33.23 -16.94 5.08
C GLU A 45 -33.57 -18.42 5.26
N ALA A 46 -32.76 -19.14 6.02
CA ALA A 46 -33.03 -20.56 6.27
C ALA A 46 -34.29 -20.75 7.16
N GLN A 47 -35.22 -21.57 6.72
CA GLN A 47 -36.47 -21.85 7.43
C GLN A 47 -36.61 -23.34 7.73
N ALA A 48 -37.26 -23.65 8.85
CA ALA A 48 -37.63 -25.02 9.21
C ALA A 48 -38.63 -25.56 8.16
N ARG A 49 -38.34 -26.73 7.61
CA ARG A 49 -39.19 -27.40 6.61
C ARG A 49 -39.96 -28.54 7.23
N ALA A 50 -41.28 -28.62 7.01
CA ALA A 50 -42.05 -29.78 7.30
C ALA A 50 -41.80 -30.91 6.31
N ASP A 51 -42.02 -32.17 6.69
CA ASP A 51 -41.87 -33.31 5.79
C ASP A 51 -42.81 -33.20 4.59
N GLY A 52 -42.29 -33.43 3.38
CA GLY A 52 -43.05 -33.36 2.14
C GLY A 52 -43.33 -31.94 1.59
N THR A 53 -42.78 -30.86 2.21
CA THR A 53 -42.93 -29.48 1.70
C THR A 53 -41.67 -28.98 0.99
N GLU A 54 -41.81 -27.94 0.17
CA GLU A 54 -40.68 -27.28 -0.48
C GLU A 54 -39.81 -26.52 0.51
N SER A 55 -38.51 -26.48 0.30
CA SER A 55 -37.58 -25.66 1.14
C SER A 55 -37.62 -24.19 0.77
N ALA A 56 -37.32 -23.32 1.72
CA ALA A 56 -37.03 -21.92 1.42
C ALA A 56 -35.87 -21.83 0.42
N GLY A 57 -35.93 -20.88 -0.49
CA GLY A 57 -34.90 -20.64 -1.51
C GLY A 57 -34.62 -19.15 -1.61
N GLY A 58 -33.40 -18.80 -1.94
CA GLY A 58 -32.93 -17.43 -2.17
C GLY A 58 -32.06 -17.34 -3.42
N GLY A 59 -31.63 -16.13 -3.76
CA GLY A 59 -30.73 -15.86 -4.87
C GLY A 59 -29.65 -14.88 -4.43
N PHE A 60 -28.60 -14.73 -5.25
CA PHE A 60 -27.57 -13.72 -5.06
C PHE A 60 -27.42 -12.88 -6.32
N ASN A 61 -27.04 -11.62 -6.13
CA ASN A 61 -26.77 -10.69 -7.23
C ASN A 61 -25.27 -10.66 -7.51
N LEU A 62 -24.94 -10.57 -8.81
CA LEU A 62 -23.58 -10.45 -9.30
C LEU A 62 -23.43 -9.08 -9.95
N ASP A 63 -22.61 -8.22 -9.34
CA ASP A 63 -22.22 -6.94 -9.91
C ASP A 63 -21.09 -7.17 -10.94
N HIS A 64 -21.32 -6.69 -12.16
CA HIS A 64 -20.39 -6.78 -13.29
C HIS A 64 -20.07 -5.39 -13.89
N GLU A 65 -20.33 -4.32 -13.13
CA GLU A 65 -20.02 -2.95 -13.56
C GLU A 65 -18.57 -2.57 -13.26
N GLN A 66 -17.88 -3.35 -12.42
CA GLN A 66 -16.52 -3.06 -12.01
C GLN A 66 -15.52 -3.45 -13.10
N SER A 67 -14.67 -2.52 -13.50
CA SER A 67 -13.67 -2.75 -14.54
C SER A 67 -12.27 -2.33 -14.11
N TYR A 68 -11.28 -2.99 -14.69
CA TYR A 68 -9.89 -2.57 -14.61
C TYR A 68 -9.36 -2.19 -15.99
N SER A 69 -8.35 -1.32 -16.02
CA SER A 69 -7.65 -0.94 -17.24
C SER A 69 -6.17 -0.74 -16.94
N ALA A 70 -5.35 -1.74 -17.25
CA ALA A 70 -3.93 -1.73 -16.95
C ALA A 70 -3.20 -0.67 -17.78
N THR A 71 -2.76 0.39 -17.10
CA THR A 71 -1.97 1.47 -17.70
C THR A 71 -0.52 1.04 -17.83
N VAL A 72 0.06 1.25 -19.00
CA VAL A 72 1.47 0.99 -19.26
C VAL A 72 2.31 2.17 -18.79
N TRP A 73 3.24 1.89 -17.91
CA TRP A 73 4.24 2.82 -17.41
C TRP A 73 5.61 2.39 -17.94
N ALA A 74 6.35 3.32 -18.53
CA ALA A 74 7.69 3.05 -19.03
C ALA A 74 8.67 4.17 -18.62
N TYR A 75 9.91 3.80 -18.39
CA TYR A 75 10.98 4.73 -18.12
C TYR A 75 12.31 4.16 -18.63
N HIS A 76 13.15 5.01 -19.19
CA HIS A 76 14.42 4.56 -19.75
C HIS A 76 15.62 5.42 -19.35
N LYS A 77 16.80 4.83 -19.48
CA LYS A 77 18.09 5.48 -19.38
C LYS A 77 18.97 5.04 -20.54
N ASP A 78 19.45 6.00 -21.32
CA ASP A 78 20.39 5.75 -22.41
C ASP A 78 21.83 5.86 -21.89
N VAL A 79 22.68 4.91 -22.27
CA VAL A 79 24.11 4.87 -21.95
C VAL A 79 24.88 4.90 -23.27
N GLY A 80 25.55 6.03 -23.54
CA GLY A 80 26.37 6.22 -24.74
C GLY A 80 27.72 5.50 -24.65
N ASN A 81 28.27 5.13 -25.81
CA ASN A 81 29.55 4.45 -25.87
C ASN A 81 30.71 5.27 -25.28
N GLN A 82 30.76 6.58 -25.58
CA GLN A 82 31.80 7.45 -25.03
C GLN A 82 31.77 7.47 -23.49
N THR A 83 30.56 7.59 -22.90
CA THR A 83 30.40 7.58 -21.46
C THR A 83 30.84 6.24 -20.88
N ARG A 84 30.47 5.12 -21.54
CA ARG A 84 30.85 3.78 -21.10
C ARG A 84 32.37 3.56 -21.17
N ARG A 85 33.02 4.01 -22.23
CA ARG A 85 34.48 3.85 -22.39
C ARG A 85 35.31 4.78 -21.51
N ASN A 86 34.76 5.95 -21.17
CA ASN A 86 35.38 6.88 -20.22
C ASN A 86 35.04 6.57 -18.75
N ALA A 87 34.11 5.66 -18.48
CA ALA A 87 33.78 5.28 -17.13
C ALA A 87 34.95 4.51 -16.51
N ASP A 88 35.17 4.78 -15.25
CA ASP A 88 36.12 4.02 -14.45
C ASP A 88 35.69 2.53 -14.43
N PRO A 89 36.61 1.56 -14.54
CA PRO A 89 36.33 0.13 -14.51
C PRO A 89 35.54 -0.34 -13.29
N ALA A 90 35.60 0.40 -12.17
CA ALA A 90 34.79 0.12 -10.97
C ALA A 90 33.31 0.47 -11.13
N VAL A 91 32.92 1.25 -12.12
CA VAL A 91 31.54 1.71 -12.33
C VAL A 91 30.94 1.02 -13.55
N ASN A 92 30.13 -0.02 -13.30
CA ASN A 92 29.34 -0.63 -14.37
C ASN A 92 28.07 0.21 -14.62
N LEU A 93 28.12 1.01 -15.70
CA LEU A 93 27.01 1.93 -16.04
C LEU A 93 25.74 1.20 -16.47
N ASP A 94 25.82 -0.01 -17.01
CA ASP A 94 24.64 -0.78 -17.44
C ASP A 94 23.89 -1.31 -16.19
N ILE A 95 24.62 -1.77 -15.17
CA ILE A 95 24.03 -2.15 -13.88
C ILE A 95 23.46 -0.93 -13.19
N ALA A 96 24.18 0.20 -13.21
CA ALA A 96 23.70 1.44 -12.60
C ALA A 96 22.41 1.95 -13.29
N ALA A 97 22.35 1.87 -14.63
CA ALA A 97 21.17 2.23 -15.41
C ALA A 97 19.97 1.32 -15.08
N THR A 98 20.18 0.02 -14.95
CA THR A 98 19.16 -0.95 -14.57
C THR A 98 18.57 -0.63 -13.17
N LYS A 99 19.43 -0.44 -12.19
CA LYS A 99 19.02 -0.09 -10.82
C LYS A 99 18.29 1.25 -10.77
N PHE A 100 18.75 2.25 -11.54
CA PHE A 100 18.12 3.56 -11.62
C PHE A 100 16.71 3.48 -12.21
N VAL A 101 16.52 2.74 -13.31
CA VAL A 101 15.23 2.52 -13.95
C VAL A 101 14.29 1.78 -13.00
N MET A 102 14.75 0.69 -12.38
CA MET A 102 13.96 -0.09 -11.41
C MET A 102 13.45 0.79 -10.26
N GLN A 103 14.33 1.59 -9.67
CA GLN A 103 13.95 2.49 -8.57
C GLN A 103 12.87 3.50 -9.00
N LYS A 104 12.96 4.07 -10.21
CA LYS A 104 11.94 4.98 -10.74
C LYS A 104 10.59 4.31 -10.91
N MET A 105 10.58 3.05 -11.38
CA MET A 105 9.37 2.28 -11.58
C MET A 105 8.72 1.93 -10.22
N LEU A 106 9.49 1.48 -9.24
CA LEU A 106 9.00 1.16 -7.89
C LEU A 106 8.43 2.39 -7.17
N ILE A 107 9.13 3.54 -7.23
CA ILE A 107 8.61 4.80 -6.68
C ILE A 107 7.29 5.18 -7.34
N ARG A 108 7.18 5.02 -8.68
CA ARG A 108 5.94 5.36 -9.39
C ARG A 108 4.79 4.49 -8.93
N ARG A 109 4.99 3.19 -8.79
CA ARG A 109 3.97 2.24 -8.34
C ARG A 109 3.48 2.56 -6.93
N ASP A 110 4.41 2.77 -6.01
CA ASP A 110 4.08 3.08 -4.61
C ASP A 110 3.35 4.45 -4.49
N ARG A 111 3.76 5.44 -5.30
CA ARG A 111 3.07 6.73 -5.37
C ARG A 111 1.66 6.64 -5.91
N VAL A 112 1.43 5.85 -6.96
CA VAL A 112 0.08 5.63 -7.51
C VAL A 112 -0.81 5.01 -6.44
N TRP A 113 -0.31 3.99 -5.73
CA TRP A 113 -1.03 3.37 -4.63
C TRP A 113 -1.36 4.37 -3.52
N ALA A 114 -0.35 5.06 -2.99
CA ALA A 114 -0.55 5.97 -1.86
C ALA A 114 -1.45 7.16 -2.20
N SER A 115 -1.29 7.78 -3.38
CA SER A 115 -2.10 8.91 -3.80
C SER A 115 -3.57 8.55 -4.07
N THR A 116 -3.86 7.27 -4.32
CA THR A 116 -5.22 6.80 -4.61
C THR A 116 -5.90 6.24 -3.37
N TYR A 117 -5.17 5.49 -2.54
CA TYR A 117 -5.74 4.68 -1.46
C TYR A 117 -5.45 5.18 -0.03
N LEU A 118 -4.52 6.13 0.13
CA LEU A 118 -4.35 6.89 1.38
C LEU A 118 -4.99 8.27 1.24
N THR A 119 -6.25 8.29 0.82
CA THR A 119 -7.07 9.49 0.66
C THR A 119 -8.48 9.23 1.15
N ASN A 120 -9.14 10.27 1.65
CA ASN A 120 -10.50 10.16 2.14
C ASN A 120 -11.49 9.83 1.00
N GLY A 121 -12.54 9.08 1.32
CA GLY A 121 -13.62 8.75 0.39
C GLY A 121 -13.38 7.49 -0.45
N VAL A 122 -12.33 6.75 -0.20
CA VAL A 122 -12.04 5.49 -0.90
C VAL A 122 -12.53 4.27 -0.10
N TRP A 123 -12.38 4.33 1.21
CA TRP A 123 -12.71 3.23 2.12
C TRP A 123 -14.08 3.38 2.76
N GLY A 124 -14.59 2.32 3.34
CA GLY A 124 -15.90 2.32 4.00
C GLY A 124 -16.00 3.34 5.15
N THR A 125 -14.89 3.63 5.79
CA THR A 125 -14.79 4.66 6.84
C THR A 125 -13.45 5.36 6.80
N ASP A 126 -13.50 6.68 6.95
CA ASP A 126 -12.34 7.55 7.08
C ASP A 126 -12.40 8.30 8.40
N ILE A 127 -11.30 8.28 9.15
CA ILE A 127 -11.13 9.00 10.40
C ILE A 127 -10.04 10.04 10.23
N ALA A 128 -10.36 11.30 10.52
CA ALA A 128 -9.41 12.41 10.45
C ALA A 128 -8.80 12.69 11.82
N GLY A 129 -7.47 12.84 11.85
CA GLY A 129 -6.76 13.32 13.02
C GLY A 129 -7.07 14.80 13.31
N VAL A 130 -7.32 15.16 14.57
CA VAL A 130 -7.55 16.52 15.02
C VAL A 130 -6.70 16.86 16.24
N VAL A 131 -6.34 18.14 16.36
CA VAL A 131 -5.66 18.66 17.55
C VAL A 131 -6.64 18.79 18.71
N ALA A 132 -6.19 18.68 19.93
CA ALA A 132 -6.97 18.96 21.12
C ALA A 132 -7.60 20.37 21.06
N GLY A 133 -8.91 20.44 21.23
CA GLY A 133 -9.69 21.69 21.08
C GLY A 133 -10.09 22.04 19.66
N GLY A 134 -9.66 21.25 18.63
CA GLY A 134 -9.96 21.50 17.21
C GLY A 134 -10.98 20.53 16.60
N GLY A 135 -11.55 19.64 17.38
CA GLY A 135 -12.56 18.71 16.91
C GLY A 135 -13.92 19.37 16.61
N SER A 136 -14.74 18.74 15.80
CA SER A 136 -16.09 19.22 15.43
C SER A 136 -17.16 18.95 16.50
N GLY A 137 -16.84 18.18 17.53
CA GLY A 137 -17.74 17.91 18.66
C GLY A 137 -17.84 19.08 19.65
N ALA A 138 -18.79 18.99 20.55
CA ALA A 138 -19.02 20.04 21.55
C ALA A 138 -17.78 20.24 22.44
N GLY A 139 -17.35 21.49 22.61
CA GLY A 139 -16.15 21.81 23.36
C GLY A 139 -14.83 21.50 22.66
N GLY A 140 -14.83 21.27 21.33
CA GLY A 140 -13.63 21.00 20.54
C GLY A 140 -13.10 19.58 20.65
N ILE A 141 -13.87 18.66 21.16
CA ILE A 141 -13.52 17.22 21.15
C ILE A 141 -13.70 16.63 19.75
N PRO A 142 -13.09 15.46 19.43
CA PRO A 142 -13.36 14.79 18.17
C PRO A 142 -14.86 14.52 17.97
N GLY A 143 -15.38 14.84 16.78
CA GLY A 143 -16.73 14.50 16.36
C GLY A 143 -16.74 13.16 15.62
N ALA A 144 -17.90 12.86 14.98
CA ALA A 144 -18.02 11.68 14.15
C ALA A 144 -16.98 11.72 13.02
N GLY A 145 -16.26 10.61 12.82
CA GLY A 145 -15.18 10.54 11.81
C GLY A 145 -13.91 11.28 12.20
N GLN A 146 -13.73 11.61 13.46
CA GLN A 146 -12.52 12.28 13.95
C GLN A 146 -11.94 11.58 15.17
N THR A 147 -10.62 11.64 15.33
CA THR A 147 -9.91 11.23 16.54
C THR A 147 -8.77 12.21 16.83
N TYR A 148 -8.26 12.19 18.06
CA TYR A 148 -7.07 12.98 18.38
C TYR A 148 -5.84 12.42 17.66
N PHE A 149 -4.87 13.33 17.39
CA PHE A 149 -3.61 12.89 16.80
C PHE A 149 -2.91 11.84 17.69
N TRP A 150 -2.36 10.81 17.05
CA TRP A 150 -1.60 9.77 17.76
C TRP A 150 -0.23 10.23 18.27
N ASN A 151 0.19 11.44 17.97
CA ASN A 151 1.35 12.08 18.59
C ASN A 151 0.96 13.05 19.73
N ASP A 152 -0.31 13.09 20.13
CA ASP A 152 -0.78 13.78 21.34
C ASP A 152 -0.77 12.77 22.49
N ASP A 153 0.28 12.83 23.31
CA ASP A 153 0.52 11.91 24.42
C ASP A 153 -0.57 11.96 25.51
N ALA A 154 -1.37 13.04 25.57
CA ALA A 154 -2.38 13.25 26.60
C ALA A 154 -3.78 12.79 26.16
N ASN A 155 -4.13 12.97 24.90
CA ASN A 155 -5.49 12.75 24.41
C ASN A 155 -5.60 11.65 23.36
N GLY A 156 -4.52 11.37 22.63
CA GLY A 156 -4.49 10.33 21.60
C GLY A 156 -4.57 8.93 22.21
N ASP A 157 -5.45 8.09 21.67
CA ASP A 157 -5.56 6.67 22.06
C ASP A 157 -5.56 5.77 20.81
N PRO A 158 -4.38 5.43 20.29
CA PRO A 158 -4.28 4.59 19.11
C PRO A 158 -4.84 3.17 19.32
N PHE A 159 -4.90 2.66 20.55
CA PHE A 159 -5.47 1.34 20.81
C PHE A 159 -6.97 1.31 20.61
N THR A 160 -7.68 2.28 21.20
CA THR A 160 -9.12 2.39 21.04
C THR A 160 -9.50 2.67 19.59
N ASP A 161 -8.75 3.52 18.89
CA ASP A 161 -9.02 3.83 17.49
C ASP A 161 -8.87 2.62 16.58
N ILE A 162 -7.80 1.86 16.74
CA ILE A 162 -7.56 0.63 15.95
C ILE A 162 -8.58 -0.44 16.31
N ALA A 163 -8.92 -0.62 17.60
CA ALA A 163 -9.96 -1.57 18.04
C ALA A 163 -11.35 -1.22 17.47
N ASN A 164 -11.69 0.07 17.39
CA ASN A 164 -12.91 0.54 16.74
C ASN A 164 -12.90 0.20 15.24
N GLY A 165 -11.75 0.38 14.57
CA GLY A 165 -11.59 -0.01 13.16
C GLY A 165 -11.71 -1.52 12.94
N GLN A 166 -11.13 -2.34 13.83
CA GLN A 166 -11.27 -3.80 13.79
C GLN A 166 -12.72 -4.22 13.96
N THR A 167 -13.41 -3.65 14.94
CA THR A 167 -14.83 -3.91 15.19
C THR A 167 -15.69 -3.52 13.98
N TYR A 168 -15.44 -2.34 13.41
CA TYR A 168 -16.17 -1.86 12.24
C TYR A 168 -16.02 -2.80 11.03
N ILE A 169 -14.80 -3.21 10.71
CA ILE A 169 -14.53 -4.12 9.58
C ILE A 169 -15.20 -5.47 9.85
N LEU A 170 -15.03 -6.04 11.04
CA LEU A 170 -15.60 -7.33 11.39
C LEU A 170 -17.14 -7.32 11.34
N GLU A 171 -17.77 -6.29 11.90
CA GLU A 171 -19.23 -6.14 11.91
C GLU A 171 -19.81 -6.02 10.49
N ASN A 172 -19.13 -5.28 9.62
CA ASN A 172 -19.61 -5.03 8.26
C ASN A 172 -19.27 -6.14 7.25
N THR A 173 -18.25 -6.95 7.52
CA THR A 173 -17.72 -7.88 6.52
C THR A 173 -17.58 -9.32 7.00
N GLY A 174 -17.59 -9.54 8.31
CA GLY A 174 -17.33 -10.86 8.90
C GLY A 174 -15.85 -11.29 8.83
N PHE A 175 -14.94 -10.38 8.45
CA PHE A 175 -13.49 -10.64 8.36
C PHE A 175 -12.74 -9.75 9.34
N GLU A 176 -11.80 -10.34 10.08
CA GLU A 176 -10.89 -9.56 10.94
C GLU A 176 -9.77 -8.95 10.09
N PRO A 177 -9.49 -7.64 10.22
CA PRO A 177 -8.38 -7.02 9.52
C PRO A 177 -7.05 -7.58 10.03
N ASN A 178 -6.20 -7.97 9.10
CA ASN A 178 -4.94 -8.62 9.42
C ASN A 178 -3.71 -7.74 9.17
N THR A 179 -3.89 -6.61 8.48
CA THR A 179 -2.78 -5.76 8.05
C THR A 179 -3.01 -4.32 8.47
N LEU A 180 -2.03 -3.75 9.18
CA LEU A 180 -1.97 -2.32 9.50
C LEU A 180 -0.81 -1.68 8.72
N VAL A 181 -1.13 -0.77 7.81
CA VAL A 181 -0.17 0.00 7.04
C VAL A 181 0.04 1.35 7.72
N LEU A 182 1.28 1.69 8.02
CA LEU A 182 1.65 2.93 8.67
C LEU A 182 2.60 3.75 7.78
N SER A 183 2.38 5.05 7.71
CA SER A 183 3.44 5.96 7.24
C SER A 183 4.59 6.00 8.25
N TYR A 184 5.78 6.37 7.79
CA TYR A 184 6.94 6.43 8.69
C TYR A 184 6.76 7.46 9.83
N ALA A 185 6.05 8.56 9.57
CA ALA A 185 5.75 9.58 10.57
C ALA A 185 4.87 9.01 11.69
N VAL A 186 3.80 8.30 11.32
CA VAL A 186 2.88 7.64 12.27
C VAL A 186 3.61 6.56 13.06
N TYR A 187 4.43 5.74 12.39
CA TYR A 187 5.25 4.74 13.07
C TYR A 187 6.18 5.34 14.14
N GLN A 188 6.81 6.49 13.85
CA GLN A 188 7.66 7.18 14.82
C GLN A 188 6.86 7.79 15.97
N ALA A 189 5.63 8.26 15.74
CA ALA A 189 4.74 8.73 16.78
C ALA A 189 4.35 7.59 17.74
N LEU A 190 3.87 6.46 17.17
CA LEU A 190 3.49 5.29 17.98
C LEU A 190 4.64 4.73 18.83
N ARG A 191 5.87 4.75 18.32
CA ARG A 191 7.05 4.33 19.09
C ARG A 191 7.35 5.16 20.33
N LYS A 192 6.90 6.41 20.36
CA LYS A 192 7.11 7.34 21.47
C LYS A 192 5.91 7.44 22.37
N HIS A 193 4.76 6.97 21.92
CA HIS A 193 3.48 7.12 22.61
C HIS A 193 3.49 6.36 23.95
N PRO A 194 3.13 7.02 25.08
CA PRO A 194 3.19 6.41 26.41
C PRO A 194 2.38 5.12 26.55
N LEU A 195 1.16 5.08 26.00
CA LEU A 195 0.28 3.91 26.06
C LEU A 195 0.90 2.70 25.33
N VAL A 196 1.57 2.94 24.20
CA VAL A 196 2.24 1.87 23.44
C VAL A 196 3.45 1.33 24.22
N ILE A 197 4.25 2.23 24.79
CA ILE A 197 5.41 1.85 25.60
C ILE A 197 4.96 1.04 26.82
N ASP A 198 3.94 1.49 27.53
CA ASP A 198 3.42 0.81 28.71
C ASP A 198 2.91 -0.60 28.39
N ARG A 199 2.15 -0.76 27.32
CA ARG A 199 1.63 -2.08 26.92
C ARG A 199 2.73 -3.06 26.53
N ILE A 200 3.74 -2.61 25.79
CA ILE A 200 4.86 -3.46 25.35
C ILE A 200 5.81 -3.79 26.49
N LYS A 201 6.05 -2.87 27.43
CA LYS A 201 6.94 -3.04 28.57
C LYS A 201 6.61 -4.27 29.43
N TYR A 202 5.35 -4.59 29.58
CA TYR A 202 4.92 -5.74 30.37
C TYR A 202 4.87 -7.06 29.59
N THR A 203 4.92 -6.99 28.27
CA THR A 203 4.81 -8.17 27.40
C THR A 203 6.18 -8.77 27.06
N THR A 204 7.23 -7.97 27.05
CA THR A 204 8.57 -8.41 26.62
C THR A 204 9.57 -8.34 27.76
N ARG A 205 10.16 -9.49 28.14
CA ARG A 205 11.23 -9.58 29.14
C ARG A 205 12.59 -9.01 28.69
N ALA A 206 12.76 -8.74 27.41
CA ALA A 206 14.01 -8.25 26.84
C ALA A 206 13.87 -6.76 26.51
N ASP A 207 14.86 -6.00 26.97
CA ASP A 207 15.16 -4.61 26.61
C ASP A 207 14.11 -3.91 25.73
N ALA A 208 13.15 -3.24 26.35
CA ALA A 208 12.10 -2.44 25.69
C ALA A 208 12.66 -1.22 24.91
N ALA A 209 13.97 -1.24 24.61
CA ALA A 209 14.66 -0.12 23.98
C ALA A 209 14.28 0.09 22.50
N LYS A 210 13.67 -0.91 21.82
CA LYS A 210 13.38 -0.78 20.40
C LYS A 210 12.03 -1.41 20.04
N ILE A 211 11.01 -0.56 19.88
CA ILE A 211 9.71 -1.00 19.36
C ILE A 211 9.84 -1.29 17.86
N THR A 212 9.63 -2.54 17.47
CA THR A 212 9.65 -3.02 16.08
C THR A 212 8.23 -3.13 15.52
N PRO A 213 8.05 -3.22 14.19
CA PRO A 213 6.73 -3.43 13.59
C PRO A 213 6.05 -4.71 14.07
N GLU A 214 6.82 -5.77 14.34
CA GLU A 214 6.30 -7.06 14.84
C GLU A 214 5.75 -6.94 16.27
N LEU A 215 6.40 -6.15 17.13
CA LEU A 215 5.89 -5.86 18.48
C LEU A 215 4.61 -5.02 18.44
N LEU A 216 4.53 -4.08 17.50
CA LEU A 216 3.30 -3.31 17.28
C LEU A 216 2.18 -4.20 16.75
N ALA A 217 2.47 -5.16 15.87
CA ALA A 217 1.49 -6.11 15.38
C ALA A 217 0.85 -6.90 16.53
N GLY A 218 1.67 -7.44 17.44
CA GLY A 218 1.16 -8.12 18.64
C GLY A 218 0.45 -7.19 19.64
N ALA A 219 0.83 -5.91 19.71
CA ALA A 219 0.20 -4.95 20.61
C ALA A 219 -1.19 -4.52 20.13
N PHE A 220 -1.38 -4.40 18.80
CA PHE A 220 -2.63 -4.01 18.15
C PHE A 220 -3.51 -5.19 17.71
N ASP A 221 -3.10 -6.41 18.02
CA ASP A 221 -3.79 -7.64 17.64
C ASP A 221 -4.07 -7.73 16.14
N VAL A 222 -3.02 -7.48 15.35
CA VAL A 222 -3.02 -7.66 13.89
C VAL A 222 -1.92 -8.63 13.49
N GLU A 223 -2.08 -9.33 12.36
CA GLU A 223 -1.09 -10.30 11.90
C GLU A 223 0.23 -9.62 11.52
N ARG A 224 0.15 -8.45 10.86
CA ARG A 224 1.33 -7.73 10.39
C ARG A 224 1.16 -6.21 10.38
N VAL A 225 2.25 -5.52 10.68
CA VAL A 225 2.37 -4.06 10.51
C VAL A 225 3.38 -3.77 9.41
N ILE A 226 2.95 -3.04 8.40
CA ILE A 226 3.77 -2.63 7.26
C ILE A 226 4.06 -1.15 7.38
N VAL A 227 5.35 -0.77 7.37
CA VAL A 227 5.77 0.62 7.47
C VAL A 227 6.27 1.11 6.12
N SER A 228 5.58 2.09 5.55
CA SER A 228 6.02 2.77 4.33
C SER A 228 7.16 3.71 4.64
N LYS A 229 8.33 3.41 4.07
CA LYS A 229 9.56 4.22 4.23
C LYS A 229 10.02 4.83 2.91
N SER A 230 9.29 4.60 1.83
CA SER A 230 9.63 5.10 0.52
C SER A 230 9.57 6.63 0.47
N VAL A 231 10.59 7.23 -0.17
CA VAL A 231 10.78 8.67 -0.28
C VAL A 231 10.88 9.04 -1.76
N TYR A 232 10.31 10.18 -2.12
CA TYR A 232 10.45 10.73 -3.46
C TYR A 232 10.78 12.22 -3.43
N ASN A 233 11.39 12.71 -4.50
CA ASN A 233 11.67 14.12 -4.68
C ASN A 233 10.43 14.82 -5.25
N THR A 234 9.96 15.85 -4.57
CA THR A 234 8.80 16.67 -4.96
C THR A 234 9.20 17.88 -5.82
N SER A 235 10.49 18.22 -5.87
CA SER A 235 10.99 19.37 -6.63
C SER A 235 10.97 19.07 -8.13
N GLN A 236 10.82 20.12 -8.94
CA GLN A 236 11.01 20.05 -10.38
C GLN A 236 12.51 19.81 -10.70
N GLU A 237 12.75 19.16 -11.82
CA GLU A 237 14.12 18.95 -12.32
C GLU A 237 14.80 20.29 -12.58
N GLY A 238 16.08 20.40 -12.17
CA GLY A 238 16.85 21.65 -12.29
C GLY A 238 16.71 22.63 -11.14
N THR A 239 15.89 22.35 -10.12
CA THR A 239 15.80 23.20 -8.93
C THR A 239 17.05 23.08 -8.07
N ALA A 240 17.57 24.22 -7.59
CA ALA A 240 18.82 24.28 -6.80
C ALA A 240 18.76 23.51 -5.47
N ALA A 241 17.57 23.40 -4.85
CA ALA A 241 17.34 22.67 -3.62
C ALA A 241 16.29 21.57 -3.84
N ALA A 242 16.69 20.32 -3.63
CA ALA A 242 15.76 19.18 -3.71
C ALA A 242 14.93 19.08 -2.42
N VAL A 243 13.61 18.92 -2.56
CA VAL A 243 12.68 18.69 -1.45
C VAL A 243 12.21 17.24 -1.51
N TYR A 244 12.36 16.53 -0.40
CA TYR A 244 11.97 15.11 -0.29
C TYR A 244 10.75 14.97 0.59
N SER A 245 9.88 14.03 0.26
CA SER A 245 8.69 13.69 1.04
C SER A 245 8.51 12.17 1.11
N PHE A 246 7.92 11.68 2.21
CA PHE A 246 7.46 10.31 2.28
C PHE A 246 6.26 10.09 1.37
N VAL A 247 6.20 8.93 0.73
CA VAL A 247 5.11 8.59 -0.20
C VAL A 247 3.77 8.47 0.53
N ALA A 248 3.75 7.86 1.71
CA ALA A 248 2.53 7.62 2.48
C ALA A 248 2.10 8.79 3.41
N GLY A 249 2.81 9.94 3.36
CA GLY A 249 2.42 11.12 4.14
C GLY A 249 2.37 10.89 5.67
N LYS A 250 1.21 11.17 6.27
CA LYS A 250 0.92 11.03 7.71
C LYS A 250 -0.30 10.15 7.98
N ASP A 251 -0.58 9.22 7.09
CA ASP A 251 -1.77 8.40 7.10
C ASP A 251 -1.49 6.98 7.60
N ALA A 252 -2.53 6.30 8.04
CA ALA A 252 -2.52 4.89 8.35
C ALA A 252 -3.74 4.20 7.73
N LEU A 253 -3.61 2.92 7.41
CA LEU A 253 -4.69 2.10 6.85
C LEU A 253 -4.73 0.76 7.54
N LEU A 254 -5.87 0.45 8.16
CA LEU A 254 -6.16 -0.87 8.67
C LEU A 254 -6.99 -1.61 7.61
N CYS A 255 -6.57 -2.80 7.20
CA CYS A 255 -7.27 -3.53 6.14
C CYS A 255 -7.12 -5.04 6.26
N TYR A 256 -8.03 -5.75 5.59
CA TYR A 256 -7.90 -7.17 5.37
C TYR A 256 -7.25 -7.43 4.02
N VAL A 257 -6.17 -8.17 4.02
CA VAL A 257 -5.42 -8.57 2.83
C VAL A 257 -5.35 -10.08 2.77
N THR A 258 -5.87 -10.68 1.70
CA THR A 258 -5.78 -12.13 1.52
C THR A 258 -4.33 -12.58 1.33
N PRO A 259 -3.90 -13.67 1.98
CA PRO A 259 -2.58 -14.23 1.75
C PRO A 259 -2.43 -14.84 0.34
N GLU A 260 -3.50 -15.39 -0.21
CA GLU A 260 -3.52 -15.99 -1.55
C GLU A 260 -4.71 -15.45 -2.35
N PRO A 261 -4.45 -14.74 -3.48
CA PRO A 261 -5.50 -14.31 -4.38
C PRO A 261 -6.22 -15.50 -4.99
N ALA A 262 -7.54 -15.57 -4.83
CA ALA A 262 -8.38 -16.60 -5.42
C ALA A 262 -9.77 -16.06 -5.77
N ILE A 263 -10.52 -16.80 -6.57
CA ILE A 263 -11.90 -16.47 -6.91
C ILE A 263 -12.76 -16.57 -5.65
N MET A 264 -13.65 -15.60 -5.43
CA MET A 264 -14.54 -15.49 -4.27
C MET A 264 -13.82 -15.25 -2.91
N VAL A 265 -12.54 -14.91 -2.93
CA VAL A 265 -11.82 -14.53 -1.70
C VAL A 265 -11.82 -13.02 -1.59
N PRO A 266 -12.46 -12.44 -0.57
CA PRO A 266 -12.48 -11.00 -0.40
C PRO A 266 -11.11 -10.49 0.06
N THR A 267 -10.77 -9.27 -0.37
CA THR A 267 -9.58 -8.53 0.05
C THR A 267 -9.85 -7.04 -0.13
N ALA A 268 -9.11 -6.20 0.58
CA ALA A 268 -9.22 -4.75 0.44
C ALA A 268 -8.97 -4.29 -1.01
N GLY A 269 -8.00 -4.86 -1.70
CA GLY A 269 -7.73 -4.53 -3.09
C GLY A 269 -6.80 -5.50 -3.79
N TYR A 270 -6.82 -5.45 -5.11
CA TYR A 270 -5.92 -6.18 -6.00
C TYR A 270 -5.18 -5.26 -6.95
N THR A 271 -3.99 -5.68 -7.33
CA THR A 271 -3.24 -5.11 -8.45
C THR A 271 -3.37 -6.03 -9.66
N PHE A 272 -4.09 -5.59 -10.69
CA PHE A 272 -4.24 -6.32 -11.94
C PHE A 272 -3.01 -6.06 -12.82
N GLY A 273 -2.17 -7.07 -12.99
CA GLY A 273 -0.95 -7.01 -13.82
C GLY A 273 -1.18 -7.62 -15.19
N TRP A 274 -1.03 -6.83 -16.24
CA TRP A 274 -1.25 -7.32 -17.62
C TRP A 274 -0.07 -8.15 -18.12
N THR A 275 -0.30 -9.45 -18.31
CA THR A 275 0.70 -10.43 -18.71
C THR A 275 1.05 -10.35 -20.21
N GLY A 276 0.17 -9.79 -21.03
CA GLY A 276 0.40 -9.65 -22.48
C GLY A 276 1.60 -8.76 -22.81
N LEU A 277 1.95 -7.78 -21.95
CA LEU A 277 3.13 -6.95 -22.11
C LEU A 277 4.35 -7.54 -21.38
N THR A 278 4.18 -7.94 -20.13
CA THR A 278 5.30 -8.30 -19.24
C THR A 278 5.61 -9.80 -19.22
N GLY A 279 4.65 -10.64 -19.62
CA GLY A 279 4.71 -12.10 -19.52
C GLY A 279 4.38 -12.60 -18.11
N LEU A 280 3.93 -13.86 -18.01
CA LEU A 280 3.51 -14.49 -16.74
C LEU A 280 4.59 -14.52 -15.66
N ASN A 281 5.87 -14.59 -16.04
CA ASN A 281 6.99 -14.69 -15.12
C ASN A 281 7.50 -13.33 -14.63
N ASN A 282 7.00 -12.23 -15.17
CA ASN A 282 7.45 -10.86 -14.90
C ASN A 282 6.28 -9.96 -14.49
N LEU A 283 5.52 -10.40 -13.50
CA LEU A 283 4.44 -9.63 -12.88
C LEU A 283 4.97 -8.44 -12.09
N GLY A 284 5.64 -7.55 -12.69
CA GLY A 284 6.22 -6.40 -12.00
C GLY A 284 6.82 -5.45 -13.01
N VAL A 285 8.13 -5.29 -12.97
CA VAL A 285 8.89 -4.46 -13.90
C VAL A 285 9.67 -5.35 -14.85
N ARG A 286 9.33 -5.28 -16.14
CA ARG A 286 10.16 -5.85 -17.20
C ARG A 286 11.27 -4.87 -17.56
N ILE A 287 12.51 -5.32 -17.58
CA ILE A 287 13.65 -4.52 -18.04
C ILE A 287 14.22 -5.12 -19.31
N ALA A 288 14.38 -4.28 -20.34
CA ALA A 288 14.97 -4.64 -21.61
C ALA A 288 16.13 -3.72 -21.95
N GLN A 289 17.14 -4.26 -22.62
CA GLN A 289 18.24 -3.49 -23.21
C GLN A 289 18.05 -3.42 -24.71
N ILE A 290 17.95 -2.21 -25.25
CA ILE A 290 17.66 -1.94 -26.66
C ILE A 290 18.84 -1.18 -27.26
N PRO A 291 19.52 -1.73 -28.29
CA PRO A 291 20.56 -1.01 -28.99
C PRO A 291 19.97 0.15 -29.82
N LEU A 292 20.61 1.33 -29.76
CA LEU A 292 20.16 2.55 -30.42
C LEU A 292 21.22 3.00 -31.47
N PRO A 293 21.31 2.33 -32.63
CA PRO A 293 22.36 2.65 -33.63
C PRO A 293 22.25 4.08 -34.19
N TRP A 294 21.06 4.68 -34.18
CA TRP A 294 20.85 6.07 -34.62
C TRP A 294 21.32 7.15 -33.63
N LYS A 295 21.60 6.78 -32.37
CA LYS A 295 22.16 7.67 -31.32
C LYS A 295 23.70 7.51 -31.19
N GLY A 296 24.34 6.77 -32.08
CA GLY A 296 25.76 6.47 -32.08
C GLY A 296 26.02 4.97 -31.92
N LEU A 297 27.17 4.54 -32.39
CA LEU A 297 27.60 3.14 -32.30
C LEU A 297 27.66 2.69 -30.84
N GLU A 298 27.11 1.52 -30.54
CA GLU A 298 27.11 0.89 -29.22
C GLU A 298 26.36 1.67 -28.12
N THR A 299 25.49 2.63 -28.48
CA THR A 299 24.57 3.23 -27.49
C THR A 299 23.47 2.24 -27.15
N VAL A 300 23.28 1.98 -25.87
CA VAL A 300 22.26 1.06 -25.38
C VAL A 300 21.28 1.81 -24.47
N ARG A 301 19.99 1.58 -24.70
CA ARG A 301 18.91 1.99 -23.84
C ARG A 301 18.57 0.87 -22.87
N THR A 302 18.56 1.17 -21.59
CA THR A 302 17.92 0.32 -20.59
C THR A 302 16.51 0.88 -20.33
N GLU A 303 15.48 0.12 -20.69
CA GLU A 303 14.08 0.51 -20.57
C GLU A 303 13.38 -0.44 -19.63
N GLY A 304 12.62 0.13 -18.67
CA GLY A 304 11.74 -0.58 -17.77
C GLY A 304 10.29 -0.32 -18.13
N GLU A 305 9.49 -1.37 -18.18
CA GLU A 305 8.07 -1.32 -18.45
C GLU A 305 7.32 -2.06 -17.36
N MET A 306 6.15 -1.55 -16.97
CA MET A 306 5.18 -2.23 -16.12
C MET A 306 3.78 -1.86 -16.58
N ALA A 307 2.87 -2.82 -16.52
CA ALA A 307 1.48 -2.61 -16.87
C ALA A 307 0.59 -3.10 -15.74
N PHE A 308 -0.06 -2.17 -15.06
CA PHE A 308 -0.92 -2.52 -13.93
C PHE A 308 -2.09 -1.53 -13.77
N ASP A 309 -3.13 -2.01 -13.13
CA ASP A 309 -4.18 -1.19 -12.53
C ASP A 309 -4.45 -1.69 -11.11
N MET A 310 -4.60 -0.78 -10.18
CA MET A 310 -4.91 -1.09 -8.78
C MET A 310 -6.38 -0.76 -8.52
N LYS A 311 -7.10 -1.68 -7.91
CA LYS A 311 -8.51 -1.48 -7.55
C LYS A 311 -8.77 -1.91 -6.12
N ALA A 312 -9.50 -1.06 -5.39
CA ALA A 312 -10.13 -1.45 -4.15
C ALA A 312 -11.35 -2.32 -4.48
N VAL A 313 -11.26 -3.62 -4.20
CA VAL A 313 -12.32 -4.59 -4.50
C VAL A 313 -13.32 -4.66 -3.37
N GLY A 314 -12.85 -4.62 -2.13
CA GLY A 314 -13.67 -4.57 -0.92
C GLY A 314 -13.40 -3.28 -0.14
N THR A 315 -14.10 -2.20 -0.45
CA THR A 315 -13.93 -0.91 0.23
C THR A 315 -14.25 -0.99 1.72
N ASP A 316 -15.18 -1.86 2.11
CA ASP A 316 -15.57 -2.10 3.50
C ASP A 316 -14.52 -2.89 4.31
N LEU A 317 -13.54 -3.52 3.61
CA LEU A 317 -12.42 -4.23 4.23
C LEU A 317 -11.24 -3.32 4.56
N GLY A 318 -11.42 -2.01 4.45
CA GLY A 318 -10.43 -1.00 4.80
C GLY A 318 -11.01 0.08 5.69
N TYR A 319 -10.17 0.56 6.61
CA TYR A 319 -10.46 1.64 7.55
C TYR A 319 -9.28 2.61 7.54
N HIS A 320 -9.53 3.81 7.07
CA HIS A 320 -8.48 4.79 6.81
C HIS A 320 -8.39 5.83 7.93
N PHE A 321 -7.18 6.11 8.36
CA PHE A 321 -6.85 7.17 9.31
C PHE A 321 -6.07 8.25 8.57
N GLY A 322 -6.74 9.34 8.19
CA GLY A 322 -6.16 10.43 7.42
C GLY A 322 -5.53 11.49 8.29
N GLY A 323 -4.26 11.86 8.01
CA GLY A 323 -3.56 12.90 8.72
C GLY A 323 -3.48 12.68 10.23
N ILE A 324 -3.25 11.46 10.69
CA ILE A 324 -3.36 11.04 12.10
C ILE A 324 -2.20 11.54 12.99
N CYS A 325 -1.22 12.21 12.43
CA CYS A 325 -0.11 12.87 13.14
C CYS A 325 0.04 14.31 12.70
N GLN A 326 0.42 15.17 13.64
CA GLN A 326 0.72 16.59 13.38
C GLN A 326 2.12 16.77 12.75
#